data_f2cb977faf8a21cef5fa032352fe0b87
#
_entry.id   f2cb977faf8a21cef5fa032352fe0b87
#
_cell.length_a   1.000
_cell.length_b   1.000
_cell.length_c   1.000
_cell.angle_alpha   90.00
_cell.angle_beta   90.00
_cell.angle_gamma   90.00
#
_symmetry.space_group_name_H-M   'P 1'
#
loop_
_entity.id
_entity.type
_entity.pdbx_description
1 polymer ?
#
loop_
_entity_poly.entity_id
_entity_poly.type
_entity_poly.pdbx_seq_one_letter_code
_entity_poly.pdbx_strand_id
1 'polypeptide(L)'
;MAEIKWHHSAREHLRKIFNFNIDHFSESYAYSILGEVLDEVQDLENFPQKGAPELLLDGREYEYRRLVIRENYKVIYFLAGDEVHIVAVWDVRQNPQMLIQTVVVAE
;
A
#
# COMPACT_ATOMS: atom_id res chain seq x y z
N MET A 1 4.59 20.19 0.65
CA MET A 1 3.79 19.08 0.11
C MET A 1 4.72 17.92 -0.18
N ALA A 2 4.39 16.72 0.31
CA ALA A 2 5.21 15.55 0.08
C ALA A 2 5.06 15.04 -1.35
N GLU A 3 6.11 14.46 -1.90
CA GLU A 3 6.09 13.88 -3.24
C GLU A 3 5.83 12.38 -3.13
N ILE A 4 4.86 11.87 -3.89
CA ILE A 4 4.47 10.47 -3.85
C ILE A 4 5.31 9.69 -4.88
N LYS A 5 5.99 8.64 -4.39
CA LYS A 5 6.80 7.75 -5.23
C LYS A 5 6.22 6.34 -5.16
N TRP A 6 5.63 5.88 -6.25
CA TRP A 6 5.13 4.51 -6.35
C TRP A 6 6.25 3.58 -6.79
N HIS A 7 6.60 2.61 -5.95
CA HIS A 7 7.55 1.58 -6.34
C HIS A 7 6.89 0.59 -7.30
N HIS A 8 7.68 -0.03 -8.15
CA HIS A 8 7.18 -0.99 -9.14
C HIS A 8 6.39 -2.12 -8.48
N SER A 9 6.88 -2.65 -7.35
CA SER A 9 6.20 -3.72 -6.63
C SER A 9 4.79 -3.33 -6.20
N ALA A 10 4.61 -2.10 -5.70
CA ALA A 10 3.29 -1.61 -5.27
C ALA A 10 2.35 -1.48 -6.46
N ARG A 11 2.84 -0.99 -7.60
CA ARG A 11 2.02 -0.90 -8.82
C ARG A 11 1.57 -2.27 -9.29
N GLU A 12 2.47 -3.26 -9.24
CA GLU A 12 2.13 -4.63 -9.64
C GLU A 12 1.14 -5.26 -8.67
N HIS A 13 1.28 -5.01 -7.36
CA HIS A 13 0.30 -5.47 -6.39
C HIS A 13 -1.08 -4.91 -6.70
N LEU A 14 -1.16 -3.60 -6.94
CA LEU A 14 -2.43 -2.94 -7.23
C LEU A 14 -3.07 -3.47 -8.50
N ARG A 15 -2.26 -3.71 -9.55
CA ARG A 15 -2.75 -4.29 -10.80
C ARG A 15 -3.35 -5.68 -10.58
N LYS A 16 -2.68 -6.52 -9.80
CA LYS A 16 -3.17 -7.88 -9.49
C LYS A 16 -4.45 -7.85 -8.68
N ILE A 17 -4.54 -6.94 -7.72
CA ILE A 17 -5.77 -6.76 -6.92
C ILE A 17 -6.92 -6.31 -7.82
N PHE A 18 -6.66 -5.37 -8.72
CA PHE A 18 -7.67 -4.88 -9.66
C PHE A 18 -8.19 -6.02 -10.54
N ASN A 19 -7.30 -6.79 -11.15
CA ASN A 19 -7.68 -7.91 -12.02
C ASN A 19 -8.43 -8.99 -11.26
N PHE A 20 -7.98 -9.31 -10.04
CA PHE A 20 -8.68 -10.28 -9.19
C PHE A 20 -10.12 -9.86 -8.92
N ASN A 21 -10.33 -8.59 -8.61
CA ASN A 21 -11.66 -8.08 -8.30
C ASN A 21 -12.57 -8.04 -9.53
N ILE A 22 -12.02 -7.77 -10.71
CA ILE A 22 -12.78 -7.88 -11.96
C ILE A 22 -13.26 -9.31 -12.15
N ASP A 23 -12.35 -10.28 -12.01
CA ASP A 23 -12.65 -11.68 -12.30
C ASP A 23 -13.60 -12.33 -11.30
N HIS A 24 -13.51 -11.94 -10.01
CA HIS A 24 -14.26 -12.60 -8.94
C HIS A 24 -15.48 -11.83 -8.48
N PHE A 25 -15.59 -10.55 -8.80
CA PHE A 25 -16.72 -9.72 -8.36
C PHE A 25 -17.30 -8.97 -9.55
N SER A 26 -16.81 -7.75 -9.81
CA SER A 26 -17.32 -6.93 -10.91
C SER A 26 -16.29 -5.86 -11.27
N GLU A 27 -16.44 -5.32 -12.49
CA GLU A 27 -15.64 -4.18 -12.93
C GLU A 27 -15.90 -2.96 -12.05
N SER A 28 -17.16 -2.70 -11.72
CA SER A 28 -17.54 -1.57 -10.86
C SER A 28 -16.88 -1.66 -9.49
N TYR A 29 -16.89 -2.84 -8.88
CA TYR A 29 -16.25 -3.06 -7.59
C TYR A 29 -14.73 -2.84 -7.68
N ALA A 30 -14.10 -3.38 -8.73
CA ALA A 30 -12.67 -3.24 -8.94
C ALA A 30 -12.27 -1.77 -9.05
N TYR A 31 -13.01 -0.97 -9.81
CA TYR A 31 -12.74 0.46 -9.93
C TYR A 31 -12.98 1.22 -8.61
N SER A 32 -13.96 0.80 -7.82
CA SER A 32 -14.21 1.45 -6.52
C SER A 32 -13.04 1.23 -5.56
N ILE A 33 -12.47 0.02 -5.53
CA ILE A 33 -11.28 -0.27 -4.71
C ILE A 33 -10.07 0.55 -5.20
N LEU A 34 -9.84 0.56 -6.51
CA LEU A 34 -8.73 1.31 -7.10
C LEU A 34 -8.83 2.79 -6.75
N GLY A 35 -10.01 3.39 -6.93
CA GLY A 35 -10.23 4.80 -6.63
C GLY A 35 -9.97 5.12 -5.16
N GLU A 36 -10.42 4.25 -4.26
CA GLU A 36 -10.22 4.45 -2.83
C GLU A 36 -8.74 4.38 -2.45
N VAL A 37 -7.98 3.42 -3.02
CA VAL A 37 -6.53 3.34 -2.81
C VAL A 37 -5.85 4.63 -3.29
N LEU A 38 -6.18 5.08 -4.50
CA LEU A 38 -5.55 6.27 -5.07
C LEU A 38 -5.87 7.52 -4.27
N ASP A 39 -7.11 7.67 -3.80
CA ASP A 39 -7.52 8.82 -2.99
C ASP A 39 -6.79 8.85 -1.66
N GLU A 40 -6.69 7.70 -0.98
CA GLU A 40 -6.00 7.62 0.29
C GLU A 40 -4.50 7.92 0.16
N VAL A 41 -3.88 7.43 -0.92
CA VAL A 41 -2.47 7.72 -1.18
C VAL A 41 -2.27 9.20 -1.52
N GLN A 42 -3.19 9.80 -2.29
CA GLN A 42 -3.13 11.22 -2.64
C GLN A 42 -3.09 12.11 -1.39
N ASP A 43 -3.86 11.75 -0.36
CA ASP A 43 -3.90 12.49 0.90
C ASP A 43 -2.54 12.54 1.59
N LEU A 44 -1.64 11.61 1.31
CA LEU A 44 -0.32 11.59 1.91
C LEU A 44 0.55 12.77 1.45
N GLU A 45 0.19 13.45 0.37
CA GLU A 45 0.89 14.67 -0.04
C GLU A 45 0.82 15.74 1.06
N ASN A 46 -0.33 15.85 1.72
CA ASN A 46 -0.58 16.84 2.76
C ASN A 46 -0.48 16.27 4.18
N PHE A 47 -0.72 14.97 4.34
CA PHE A 47 -0.74 14.29 5.63
C PHE A 47 0.12 13.03 5.59
N PRO A 48 1.46 13.17 5.39
CA PRO A 48 2.33 12.00 5.20
C PRO A 48 2.38 11.05 6.40
N GLN A 49 2.07 11.52 7.60
CA GLN A 49 2.07 10.69 8.81
C GLN A 49 0.70 10.13 9.17
N LYS A 50 -0.26 10.22 8.25
CA LYS A 50 -1.64 9.77 8.45
C LYS A 50 -1.73 8.29 8.80
N GLY A 51 -0.91 7.44 8.17
CA GLY A 51 -0.93 6.00 8.42
C GLY A 51 -0.36 5.63 9.78
N ALA A 52 -0.84 4.51 10.34
CA ALA A 52 -0.30 3.95 11.59
C ALA A 52 0.98 3.16 11.29
N PRO A 53 1.87 3.00 12.30
CA PRO A 53 3.05 2.15 12.14
C PRO A 53 2.67 0.71 11.74
N GLU A 54 3.41 0.13 10.79
CA GLU A 54 3.22 -1.26 10.39
C GLU A 54 4.11 -2.15 11.25
N LEU A 55 3.53 -2.80 12.24
CA LEU A 55 4.28 -3.55 13.25
C LEU A 55 4.97 -4.79 12.69
N LEU A 56 4.47 -5.37 11.60
CA LEU A 56 5.11 -6.52 10.95
C LEU A 56 6.48 -6.17 10.39
N LEU A 57 6.75 -4.90 10.14
CA LEU A 57 7.99 -4.41 9.56
C LEU A 57 8.81 -3.58 10.56
N ASP A 58 8.50 -3.74 11.84
CA ASP A 58 9.20 -3.01 12.90
C ASP A 58 10.68 -3.42 12.96
N GLY A 59 11.54 -2.48 13.38
CA GLY A 59 12.98 -2.74 13.53
C GLY A 59 13.78 -2.68 12.24
N ARG A 60 13.20 -2.25 11.15
CA ARG A 60 13.91 -2.07 9.87
C ARG A 60 14.50 -0.68 9.74
N GLU A 61 15.28 -0.49 8.68
CA GLU A 61 15.93 0.80 8.39
C GLU A 61 14.94 1.94 8.31
N TYR A 62 13.79 1.72 7.66
CA TYR A 62 12.75 2.73 7.54
C TYR A 62 11.60 2.42 8.49
N GLU A 63 10.91 3.45 8.95
CA GLU A 63 9.68 3.28 9.70
C GLU A 63 8.53 3.14 8.74
N TYR A 64 8.04 1.91 8.58
CA TYR A 64 6.94 1.62 7.66
C TYR A 64 5.61 1.92 8.31
N ARG A 65 4.69 2.47 7.52
CA ARG A 65 3.34 2.82 7.93
C ARG A 65 2.33 2.13 7.01
N ARG A 66 1.09 2.02 7.49
CA ARG A 66 0.01 1.41 6.72
C ARG A 66 -1.22 2.30 6.68
N LEU A 67 -1.92 2.25 5.54
CA LEU A 67 -3.27 2.78 5.39
C LEU A 67 -4.18 1.58 5.14
N VAL A 68 -5.24 1.44 5.94
CA VAL A 68 -6.19 0.33 5.77
C VAL A 68 -7.30 0.76 4.82
N ILE A 69 -7.55 -0.08 3.80
CA ILE A 69 -8.58 0.15 2.78
C ILE A 69 -9.63 -0.94 2.93
N ARG A 70 -10.85 -0.56 3.32
CA ARG A 70 -12.02 -1.46 3.45
C ARG A 70 -11.74 -2.73 4.26
N GLU A 71 -10.90 -2.64 5.26
CA GLU A 71 -10.53 -3.76 6.13
C GLU A 71 -9.77 -4.91 5.44
N ASN A 72 -9.84 -5.01 4.10
CA ASN A 72 -9.25 -6.11 3.36
C ASN A 72 -7.88 -5.84 2.79
N TYR A 73 -7.53 -4.56 2.61
CA TYR A 73 -6.26 -4.18 1.99
C TYR A 73 -5.54 -3.18 2.85
N LYS A 74 -4.21 -3.16 2.74
CA LYS A 74 -3.40 -2.10 3.34
C LYS A 74 -2.34 -1.63 2.35
N VAL A 75 -2.14 -0.32 2.34
CA VAL A 75 -1.07 0.32 1.58
C VAL A 75 0.10 0.49 2.53
N ILE A 76 1.26 -0.03 2.15
CA ILE A 76 2.48 0.06 2.96
C ILE A 76 3.38 1.12 2.37
N TYR A 77 3.84 2.05 3.21
CA TYR A 77 4.72 3.13 2.75
C TYR A 77 5.71 3.52 3.84
N PHE A 78 6.76 4.25 3.44
CA PHE A 78 7.67 4.90 4.36
C PHE A 78 7.97 6.31 3.89
N LEU A 79 8.48 7.13 4.81
CA LEU A 79 8.85 8.52 4.55
C LEU A 79 10.37 8.65 4.48
N ALA A 80 10.86 9.35 3.46
CA ALA A 80 12.29 9.67 3.33
C ALA A 80 12.39 11.13 2.89
N GLY A 81 12.78 12.01 3.81
CA GLY A 81 12.76 13.44 3.56
C GLY A 81 11.34 13.92 3.29
N ASP A 82 11.14 14.57 2.15
CA ASP A 82 9.81 15.03 1.71
C ASP A 82 9.15 14.05 0.73
N GLU A 83 9.65 12.82 0.63
CA GLU A 83 9.11 11.79 -0.25
C GLU A 83 8.33 10.75 0.54
N VAL A 84 7.21 10.33 -0.04
CA VAL A 84 6.40 9.20 0.43
C VAL A 84 6.63 8.04 -0.54
N HIS A 85 7.19 6.95 -0.06
CA HIS A 85 7.50 5.77 -0.88
C HIS A 85 6.46 4.69 -0.66
N ILE A 86 5.64 4.43 -1.67
CA ILE A 86 4.62 3.38 -1.63
C ILE A 86 5.28 2.08 -2.08
N VAL A 87 5.42 1.12 -1.18
CA VAL A 87 6.19 -0.11 -1.44
C VAL A 87 5.34 -1.35 -1.65
N ALA A 88 4.10 -1.36 -1.14
CA ALA A 88 3.22 -2.53 -1.29
C ALA A 88 1.77 -2.13 -1.17
N VAL A 89 0.90 -2.87 -1.86
CA VAL A 89 -0.54 -2.87 -1.61
C VAL A 89 -0.90 -4.31 -1.30
N TRP A 90 -1.35 -4.58 -0.08
CA TRP A 90 -1.39 -5.93 0.44
C TRP A 90 -2.79 -6.36 0.86
N ASP A 91 -3.16 -7.58 0.47
CA ASP A 91 -4.39 -8.21 0.95
C ASP A 91 -4.11 -8.77 2.34
N VAL A 92 -4.79 -8.25 3.36
CA VAL A 92 -4.55 -8.62 4.76
C VAL A 92 -4.94 -10.06 5.06
N ARG A 93 -5.66 -10.73 4.16
CA ARG A 93 -6.04 -12.13 4.31
C ARG A 93 -4.93 -13.09 3.92
N GLN A 94 -3.87 -12.59 3.27
CA GLN A 94 -2.70 -13.40 2.92
C GLN A 94 -1.77 -13.57 4.12
N ASN A 95 -0.91 -14.59 4.04
CA ASN A 95 0.05 -14.88 5.09
C ASN A 95 0.96 -13.68 5.36
N PRO A 96 1.02 -13.17 6.61
CA PRO A 96 1.86 -12.02 6.96
C PRO A 96 3.34 -12.20 6.62
N GLN A 97 3.85 -13.42 6.66
CA GLN A 97 5.25 -13.70 6.31
C GLN A 97 5.56 -13.33 4.86
N MET A 98 4.59 -13.45 3.97
CA MET A 98 4.76 -13.06 2.57
C MET A 98 4.97 -11.56 2.43
N LEU A 99 4.28 -10.76 3.23
CA LEU A 99 4.49 -9.31 3.24
C LEU A 99 5.90 -8.96 3.69
N ILE A 100 6.36 -9.58 4.78
CA ILE A 100 7.69 -9.35 5.32
C ILE A 100 8.75 -9.62 4.26
N GLN A 101 8.66 -10.76 3.58
CA GLN A 101 9.59 -11.15 2.54
C GLN A 101 9.54 -10.21 1.32
N THR A 102 8.34 -9.81 0.92
CA THR A 102 8.13 -8.91 -0.22
C THR A 102 8.82 -7.56 -0.01
N VAL A 103 8.65 -6.97 1.16
CA VAL A 103 9.23 -5.66 1.46
C VAL A 103 10.75 -5.74 1.59
N VAL A 104 11.29 -6.83 2.14
CA VAL A 104 12.75 -7.04 2.19
C VAL A 104 13.36 -7.00 0.78
N VAL A 105 12.70 -7.65 -0.18
CA VAL A 105 13.18 -7.67 -1.57
C VAL A 105 13.09 -6.28 -2.21
N ALA A 106 12.07 -5.49 -1.85
CA ALA A 106 11.86 -4.15 -2.41
C ALA A 106 12.86 -3.11 -1.89
N GLU A 107 13.43 -3.34 -0.72
CA GLU A 107 14.47 -2.49 -0.17
C GLU A 107 15.78 -2.67 -0.94
#